data_eafcf27bba39ac5a1df84a0052a00d21
#
_entry.id   eafcf27bba39ac5a1df84a0052a00d21
#
_cell.length_a   1.000
_cell.length_b   1.000
_cell.length_c   1.000
_cell.angle_alpha   90.00
_cell.angle_beta   90.00
_cell.angle_gamma   90.00
#
_symmetry.space_group_name_H-M   'P 1'
#
loop_
_entity.id
_entity.type
_entity.pdbx_description
1 polymer ?
#
loop_
_entity_poly.entity_id
_entity_poly.type
_entity_poly.pdbx_seq_one_letter_code
_entity_poly.pdbx_strand_id
1 'polypeptide(L)'
;MNKQKLTYLTIGVIVFYICLLVAWHLYDPTAHFTELQPGADHRPAGHVRKADDVLIGEFFMQDSSHPSTLNSKPSALKGEWPCFRNIHRDNQTTLTPAMKWVEGDMKEMWSVETGEGHAAPVISEGRVYVLDYDEQLNSDALRCFDLQTGKQLWRRWYRVPMKRNHGFSRTIPAVSQGLVVTIGPEGHVMCCDKTTGEMRWSIDMKKRFGTEIPFWYTGQCPLIQGDELVLAPAGKDTLMVGIDLQTGSTLWGTPNTVGFKMSHSSVMPMILGGVQTYVYIGVGGVCGVSAEGGNRGQLLWNANAWQPSVVAPSPLQISSNQIFLVAGYGAGGALLQVDRQGATWTASIRDSYKASEGMSSEQQTPINYQGSLITILPKDGGGMRERLAMYRPDDLHHPVWTSAADERFGLGPYLVIDDRLFAFKEDGELYVYQLHPSSMILLHKQRVMEEGVDAWGPMAYADGMLLLRDSKTIKCLKIATNN
;
A
#
# COMPACT_ATOMS: atom_id res chain seq x y z
N MET A 1 52.12 54.97 -18.79
CA MET A 1 52.41 54.12 -17.61
C MET A 1 53.57 53.23 -17.92
N ASN A 2 54.66 53.25 -17.10
CA ASN A 2 55.91 52.50 -17.38
C ASN A 2 55.61 50.99 -17.35
N LYS A 3 56.16 50.18 -18.30
CA LYS A 3 55.93 48.72 -18.40
C LYS A 3 56.01 47.98 -17.04
N GLN A 4 57.03 48.37 -16.23
CA GLN A 4 57.13 47.79 -14.87
C GLN A 4 55.95 48.06 -13.98
N LYS A 5 55.34 49.27 -13.98
CA LYS A 5 54.12 49.57 -13.19
C LYS A 5 52.93 48.78 -13.67
N LEU A 6 52.82 48.54 -14.98
CA LEU A 6 51.75 47.74 -15.55
C LEU A 6 51.88 46.24 -15.11
N THR A 7 53.11 45.71 -15.13
CA THR A 7 53.41 44.33 -14.68
C THR A 7 53.04 44.14 -13.20
N TYR A 8 53.46 45.07 -12.32
CA TYR A 8 53.10 44.99 -10.90
C TYR A 8 51.61 45.10 -10.65
N LEU A 9 50.88 45.94 -11.41
CA LEU A 9 49.42 46.04 -11.32
C LEU A 9 48.75 44.73 -11.74
N THR A 10 49.21 44.13 -12.85
CA THR A 10 48.68 42.86 -13.34
C THR A 10 48.92 41.73 -12.34
N ILE A 11 50.11 41.63 -11.75
CA ILE A 11 50.41 40.63 -10.72
C ILE A 11 49.51 40.86 -9.48
N GLY A 12 49.35 42.11 -9.05
CA GLY A 12 48.48 42.44 -7.93
C GLY A 12 47.03 42.04 -8.15
N VAL A 13 46.50 42.25 -9.34
CA VAL A 13 45.15 41.82 -9.73
C VAL A 13 45.01 40.30 -9.72
N ILE A 14 46.00 39.59 -10.28
CA ILE A 14 46.00 38.12 -10.30
C ILE A 14 46.01 37.55 -8.87
N VAL A 15 46.93 38.09 -8.01
CA VAL A 15 47.01 37.64 -6.62
C VAL A 15 45.68 37.92 -5.87
N PHE A 16 45.07 39.08 -6.08
CA PHE A 16 43.77 39.41 -5.48
C PHE A 16 42.65 38.41 -5.91
N TYR A 17 42.59 38.07 -7.21
CA TYR A 17 41.64 37.09 -7.69
C TYR A 17 41.88 35.67 -7.13
N ILE A 18 43.14 35.26 -7.00
CA ILE A 18 43.51 33.99 -6.38
C ILE A 18 43.06 33.99 -4.90
N CYS A 19 43.29 35.06 -4.15
CA CYS A 19 42.85 35.18 -2.77
C CYS A 19 41.31 35.14 -2.65
N LEU A 20 40.59 35.78 -3.57
CA LEU A 20 39.12 35.72 -3.61
C LEU A 20 38.62 34.30 -3.90
N LEU A 21 39.21 33.58 -4.84
CA LEU A 21 38.86 32.20 -5.15
C LEU A 21 39.12 31.27 -3.97
N VAL A 22 40.26 31.44 -3.29
CA VAL A 22 40.59 30.67 -2.10
C VAL A 22 39.59 30.98 -0.95
N ALA A 23 39.30 32.26 -0.72
CA ALA A 23 38.34 32.66 0.29
C ALA A 23 36.92 32.11 -0.01
N TRP A 24 36.51 32.12 -1.30
CA TRP A 24 35.24 31.56 -1.73
C TRP A 24 35.21 30.04 -1.59
N HIS A 25 36.29 29.33 -1.91
CA HIS A 25 36.40 27.89 -1.77
C HIS A 25 36.43 27.44 -0.30
N LEU A 26 37.00 28.27 0.59
CA LEU A 26 37.06 28.01 2.03
C LEU A 26 35.81 28.53 2.76
N TYR A 27 34.98 29.34 2.11
CA TYR A 27 33.74 29.84 2.70
C TYR A 27 32.69 28.74 2.70
N ASP A 28 32.44 28.19 3.87
CA ASP A 28 31.34 27.27 4.12
C ASP A 28 30.19 28.04 4.77
N PRO A 29 29.13 28.38 3.99
CA PRO A 29 27.94 29.06 4.54
C PRO A 29 27.18 28.20 5.53
N THR A 30 27.46 26.89 5.59
CA THR A 30 26.79 25.94 6.48
C THR A 30 27.56 25.66 7.77
N ALA A 31 28.80 26.24 7.93
CA ALA A 31 29.64 26.02 9.11
C ALA A 31 28.96 26.37 10.46
N HIS A 32 27.89 27.17 10.44
CA HIS A 32 27.10 27.55 11.61
C HIS A 32 25.72 26.87 11.67
N PHE A 33 25.40 26.02 10.70
CA PHE A 33 24.16 25.23 10.76
C PHE A 33 24.36 24.07 11.74
N THR A 34 23.62 24.10 12.82
CA THR A 34 23.37 22.89 13.61
C THR A 34 22.37 22.04 12.83
N GLU A 35 22.79 20.88 12.32
CA GLU A 35 21.86 19.91 11.79
C GLU A 35 20.84 19.56 12.87
N LEU A 36 19.61 20.06 12.73
CA LEU A 36 18.48 19.52 13.45
C LEU A 36 18.16 18.17 12.82
N GLN A 37 18.47 17.10 13.56
CA GLN A 37 18.14 15.75 13.11
C GLN A 37 16.63 15.64 12.94
N PRO A 38 16.15 15.25 11.77
CA PRO A 38 14.73 15.00 11.57
C PRO A 38 14.21 13.99 12.59
N GLY A 39 13.03 14.24 13.15
CA GLY A 39 12.46 13.43 14.23
C GLY A 39 13.10 13.61 15.60
N ALA A 40 13.94 14.66 15.80
CA ALA A 40 14.50 15.03 17.10
C ALA A 40 13.54 15.83 18.00
N ASP A 41 12.37 16.18 17.50
CA ASP A 41 11.36 16.99 18.18
C ASP A 41 10.89 16.41 19.52
N HIS A 42 11.05 15.10 19.77
CA HIS A 42 10.74 14.44 21.04
C HIS A 42 11.85 13.48 21.53
N ARG A 43 13.06 13.59 21.01
CA ARG A 43 14.17 12.73 21.46
C ARG A 43 14.77 13.28 22.76
N PRO A 44 15.11 12.40 23.71
CA PRO A 44 15.81 12.83 24.94
C PRO A 44 17.12 13.55 24.63
N ALA A 45 17.46 14.55 25.41
CA ALA A 45 18.75 15.21 25.31
C ALA A 45 19.88 14.18 25.44
N GLY A 46 20.85 14.19 24.50
CA GLY A 46 21.95 13.22 24.48
C GLY A 46 21.68 11.93 23.70
N HIS A 47 20.57 11.82 22.97
CA HIS A 47 20.34 10.71 22.09
C HIS A 47 21.44 10.64 21.00
N VAL A 48 22.27 9.60 21.06
CA VAL A 48 23.28 9.33 20.03
C VAL A 48 22.60 8.57 18.89
N ARG A 49 22.65 9.16 17.69
CA ARG A 49 22.15 8.52 16.47
C ARG A 49 22.87 7.21 16.22
N LYS A 50 22.15 6.13 16.01
CA LYS A 50 22.73 4.88 15.52
C LYS A 50 23.10 5.03 14.03
N ALA A 51 24.15 4.32 13.60
CA ALA A 51 24.60 4.36 12.18
C ALA A 51 23.48 3.98 11.18
N ASP A 52 22.52 3.18 11.61
CA ASP A 52 21.39 2.71 10.81
C ASP A 52 20.17 3.65 10.85
N ASP A 53 20.21 4.75 11.63
CA ASP A 53 19.13 5.73 11.64
C ASP A 53 19.06 6.43 10.27
N VAL A 54 17.99 6.17 9.54
CA VAL A 54 17.79 6.76 8.22
C VAL A 54 17.28 8.19 8.38
N LEU A 55 18.00 9.12 7.79
CA LEU A 55 17.54 10.49 7.62
C LEU A 55 16.61 10.54 6.42
N ILE A 56 15.35 10.67 6.70
CA ILE A 56 14.43 11.19 5.72
C ILE A 56 14.42 12.70 5.93
N GLY A 57 14.83 13.51 5.01
CA GLY A 57 14.88 14.97 5.05
C GLY A 57 14.01 15.67 6.09
N GLU A 58 13.52 16.81 5.89
CA GLU A 58 12.71 17.56 6.87
C GLU A 58 11.52 16.75 7.39
N PHE A 59 11.59 16.35 8.68
CA PHE A 59 10.72 15.35 9.26
C PHE A 59 9.49 15.90 9.97
N PHE A 60 8.35 15.27 9.71
CA PHE A 60 7.14 15.17 10.52
C PHE A 60 6.80 16.42 11.32
N MET A 61 6.37 17.44 10.59
CA MET A 61 5.67 18.53 11.22
C MET A 61 4.26 18.10 11.54
N GLN A 62 3.85 18.31 12.79
CA GLN A 62 2.46 18.31 13.15
C GLN A 62 1.82 19.53 12.46
N ASP A 63 0.67 19.34 11.84
CA ASP A 63 -0.09 20.46 11.31
C ASP A 63 -0.54 21.35 12.49
N SER A 64 0.06 22.53 12.61
CA SER A 64 -0.25 23.47 13.70
C SER A 64 -1.67 24.07 13.60
N SER A 65 -2.31 23.99 12.40
CA SER A 65 -3.69 24.40 12.22
C SER A 65 -4.70 23.41 12.80
N HIS A 66 -4.25 22.17 13.05
CA HIS A 66 -5.04 21.10 13.65
C HIS A 66 -4.23 20.48 14.79
N PRO A 67 -4.10 21.17 15.94
CA PRO A 67 -3.43 20.58 17.10
C PRO A 67 -4.10 19.26 17.45
N SER A 68 -3.29 18.23 17.70
CA SER A 68 -3.80 16.93 18.13
C SER A 68 -4.76 17.17 19.30
N THR A 69 -6.03 16.88 19.10
CA THR A 69 -7.02 16.96 20.18
C THR A 69 -6.81 15.73 21.08
N LEU A 70 -5.72 15.70 21.82
CA LEU A 70 -5.36 14.65 22.78
C LEU A 70 -6.49 14.34 23.79
N ASN A 71 -7.50 15.19 23.87
CA ASN A 71 -8.66 15.07 24.76
C ASN A 71 -9.96 14.62 24.07
N SER A 72 -9.96 14.29 22.76
CA SER A 72 -11.14 13.70 22.16
C SER A 72 -11.29 12.29 22.70
N LYS A 73 -12.36 12.03 23.46
CA LYS A 73 -12.72 10.65 23.83
C LYS A 73 -12.78 9.84 22.53
N PRO A 74 -12.10 8.67 22.47
CA PRO A 74 -12.20 7.82 21.32
C PRO A 74 -13.67 7.47 21.09
N SER A 75 -14.05 7.30 19.83
CA SER A 75 -15.35 6.77 19.45
C SER A 75 -15.64 5.48 20.23
N ALA A 76 -16.89 5.22 20.58
CA ALA A 76 -17.30 3.96 21.19
C ALA A 76 -17.17 2.76 20.26
N LEU A 77 -16.89 3.02 18.97
CA LEU A 77 -16.72 2.02 17.91
C LEU A 77 -15.40 1.25 18.11
N LYS A 78 -15.45 -0.08 17.97
CA LYS A 78 -14.33 -0.99 18.24
C LYS A 78 -13.99 -1.89 17.05
N GLY A 79 -14.74 -1.77 15.96
CA GLY A 79 -14.53 -2.56 14.75
C GLY A 79 -13.19 -2.25 14.10
N GLU A 80 -12.68 -3.24 13.38
CA GLU A 80 -11.34 -3.23 12.82
C GLU A 80 -11.36 -3.56 11.32
N TRP A 81 -10.60 -2.78 10.56
CA TRP A 81 -10.12 -3.07 9.21
C TRP A 81 -8.68 -2.54 9.13
N PRO A 82 -7.73 -3.16 9.86
CA PRO A 82 -6.51 -2.50 10.29
C PRO A 82 -5.41 -2.45 9.23
N CYS A 83 -5.64 -3.03 8.05
CA CYS A 83 -4.61 -3.16 7.03
C CYS A 83 -5.18 -3.52 5.66
N PHE A 84 -4.30 -3.56 4.66
CA PHE A 84 -4.62 -4.02 3.31
C PHE A 84 -5.36 -5.36 3.33
N ARG A 85 -6.57 -5.37 2.73
CA ARG A 85 -7.45 -6.55 2.61
C ARG A 85 -7.92 -7.14 3.96
N ASN A 86 -8.01 -6.30 5.01
CA ASN A 86 -8.43 -6.70 6.36
C ASN A 86 -7.42 -7.64 7.06
N ILE A 87 -7.73 -8.05 8.29
CA ILE A 87 -6.85 -8.85 9.16
C ILE A 87 -6.46 -10.20 8.56
N HIS A 88 -7.37 -10.84 7.81
CA HIS A 88 -7.13 -12.12 7.13
C HIS A 88 -6.54 -11.98 5.73
N ARG A 89 -6.32 -10.77 5.23
CA ARG A 89 -5.79 -10.47 3.89
C ARG A 89 -6.65 -11.01 2.74
N ASP A 90 -7.93 -11.21 2.97
CA ASP A 90 -8.88 -11.80 2.03
C ASP A 90 -9.93 -10.82 1.49
N ASN A 91 -9.96 -9.59 2.02
CA ASN A 91 -10.92 -8.53 1.66
C ASN A 91 -12.37 -8.89 2.05
N GLN A 92 -12.51 -9.64 3.15
CA GLN A 92 -13.79 -10.12 3.66
C GLN A 92 -13.94 -9.80 5.15
N THR A 93 -15.19 -9.72 5.59
CA THR A 93 -15.55 -9.67 7.00
C THR A 93 -16.89 -10.35 7.23
N THR A 94 -17.08 -10.88 8.43
CA THR A 94 -18.35 -11.49 8.86
C THR A 94 -18.88 -10.76 10.08
N LEU A 95 -20.18 -10.59 10.14
CA LEU A 95 -20.86 -9.90 11.23
C LEU A 95 -21.63 -10.91 12.10
N THR A 96 -21.78 -10.59 13.38
CA THR A 96 -22.62 -11.36 14.29
C THR A 96 -23.51 -10.39 15.07
N PRO A 97 -24.84 -10.36 14.81
CA PRO A 97 -25.57 -11.13 13.77
C PRO A 97 -25.25 -10.68 12.36
N ALA A 98 -25.47 -11.56 11.38
CA ALA A 98 -25.25 -11.26 9.96
C ALA A 98 -26.10 -10.08 9.49
N MET A 99 -25.55 -9.32 8.51
CA MET A 99 -26.21 -8.14 7.95
C MET A 99 -27.55 -8.50 7.28
N LYS A 100 -28.61 -7.78 7.62
CA LYS A 100 -29.84 -7.74 6.83
C LYS A 100 -29.83 -6.47 5.99
N TRP A 101 -29.76 -6.66 4.69
CA TRP A 101 -29.82 -5.55 3.76
C TRP A 101 -31.27 -5.12 3.52
N VAL A 102 -31.53 -3.81 3.62
CA VAL A 102 -32.79 -3.19 3.23
C VAL A 102 -32.46 -2.07 2.24
N GLU A 103 -33.25 -1.93 1.18
CA GLU A 103 -33.08 -0.85 0.20
C GLU A 103 -33.20 0.51 0.90
N GLY A 104 -32.28 1.42 0.61
CA GLY A 104 -32.19 2.73 1.28
C GLY A 104 -31.36 2.78 2.54
N ASP A 105 -30.73 1.68 2.93
CA ASP A 105 -29.91 1.59 4.15
C ASP A 105 -28.57 2.29 4.07
N MET A 106 -28.13 2.80 2.91
CA MET A 106 -26.89 3.55 2.78
C MET A 106 -27.11 5.04 3.01
N LYS A 107 -26.45 5.58 4.03
CA LYS A 107 -26.49 7.01 4.36
C LYS A 107 -25.12 7.60 4.47
N GLU A 108 -24.87 8.71 3.78
CA GLU A 108 -23.64 9.49 3.98
C GLU A 108 -23.58 10.03 5.42
N MET A 109 -22.47 9.76 6.08
CA MET A 109 -22.16 10.28 7.40
C MET A 109 -21.29 11.52 7.32
N TRP A 110 -20.25 11.44 6.50
CA TRP A 110 -19.31 12.53 6.25
C TRP A 110 -18.53 12.33 4.96
N SER A 111 -17.96 13.41 4.47
CA SER A 111 -17.07 13.47 3.32
C SER A 111 -15.89 14.38 3.64
N VAL A 112 -14.68 14.01 3.20
CA VAL A 112 -13.44 14.77 3.43
C VAL A 112 -12.64 14.84 2.15
N GLU A 113 -12.21 16.05 1.78
CA GLU A 113 -11.29 16.25 0.68
C GLU A 113 -9.87 15.77 1.02
N THR A 114 -9.22 15.22 0.02
CA THR A 114 -7.83 14.74 0.05
C THR A 114 -7.09 15.26 -1.17
N GLY A 115 -5.77 15.14 -1.15
CA GLY A 115 -4.97 15.26 -2.36
C GLY A 115 -5.25 14.12 -3.33
N GLU A 116 -4.83 14.28 -4.58
CA GLU A 116 -5.01 13.27 -5.61
C GLU A 116 -4.24 11.98 -5.27
N GLY A 117 -4.94 10.87 -5.21
CA GLY A 117 -4.32 9.58 -4.91
C GLY A 117 -5.33 8.44 -4.74
N HIS A 118 -4.82 7.24 -4.52
CA HIS A 118 -5.58 6.00 -4.44
C HIS A 118 -5.30 5.21 -3.15
N ALA A 119 -4.64 5.82 -2.18
CA ALA A 119 -4.39 5.21 -0.88
C ALA A 119 -5.72 4.96 -0.15
N ALA A 120 -5.94 3.71 0.25
CA ALA A 120 -7.17 3.36 0.97
C ALA A 120 -7.08 3.69 2.46
N PRO A 121 -8.21 4.03 3.09
CA PRO A 121 -8.29 4.15 4.52
C PRO A 121 -8.22 2.77 5.21
N VAL A 122 -7.74 2.76 6.46
CA VAL A 122 -7.88 1.65 7.39
C VAL A 122 -8.59 2.12 8.65
N ILE A 123 -9.22 1.19 9.35
CA ILE A 123 -10.03 1.48 10.54
C ILE A 123 -9.46 0.71 11.73
N SER A 124 -9.26 1.40 12.85
CA SER A 124 -8.90 0.77 14.13
C SER A 124 -9.43 1.59 15.30
N GLU A 125 -10.18 0.95 16.17
CA GLU A 125 -10.73 1.53 17.41
C GLU A 125 -11.40 2.91 17.21
N GLY A 126 -12.29 2.99 16.21
CA GLY A 126 -13.04 4.20 15.89
C GLY A 126 -12.22 5.33 15.26
N ARG A 127 -11.04 5.03 14.74
CA ARG A 127 -10.18 5.95 13.99
C ARG A 127 -9.97 5.46 12.57
N VAL A 128 -9.78 6.40 11.67
CA VAL A 128 -9.48 6.18 10.25
C VAL A 128 -8.10 6.71 9.96
N TYR A 129 -7.23 5.91 9.36
CA TYR A 129 -5.89 6.32 8.96
C TYR A 129 -5.76 6.18 7.44
N VAL A 130 -5.21 7.21 6.80
CA VAL A 130 -5.03 7.23 5.35
C VAL A 130 -3.80 8.03 4.97
N LEU A 131 -3.09 7.58 3.94
CA LEU A 131 -2.07 8.38 3.29
C LEU A 131 -2.70 9.38 2.32
N ASP A 132 -2.13 10.57 2.32
CA ASP A 132 -2.56 11.70 1.51
C ASP A 132 -1.34 12.44 0.96
N TYR A 133 -1.50 13.20 -0.11
CA TYR A 133 -0.42 14.03 -0.65
C TYR A 133 -0.89 15.47 -0.77
N ASP A 134 -0.17 16.38 -0.13
CA ASP A 134 -0.39 17.81 -0.21
C ASP A 134 0.49 18.42 -1.29
N GLU A 135 -0.13 18.80 -2.41
CA GLU A 135 0.57 19.39 -3.54
C GLU A 135 1.14 20.78 -3.24
N GLN A 136 0.53 21.53 -2.32
CA GLN A 136 1.01 22.88 -1.96
C GLN A 136 2.28 22.80 -1.10
N LEU A 137 2.32 21.85 -0.18
CA LEU A 137 3.48 21.59 0.68
C LEU A 137 4.49 20.65 0.03
N ASN A 138 4.17 20.04 -1.11
CA ASN A 138 4.95 18.96 -1.72
C ASN A 138 5.27 17.87 -0.70
N SER A 139 4.27 17.38 0.00
CA SER A 139 4.45 16.48 1.13
C SER A 139 3.53 15.28 1.11
N ASP A 140 4.07 14.12 1.48
CA ASP A 140 3.28 12.93 1.82
C ASP A 140 2.85 13.04 3.29
N ALA A 141 1.60 12.68 3.58
CA ALA A 141 1.00 12.86 4.89
C ALA A 141 0.23 11.63 5.35
N LEU A 142 0.40 11.25 6.60
CA LEU A 142 -0.51 10.34 7.29
C LEU A 142 -1.54 11.18 8.03
N ARG A 143 -2.81 10.98 7.70
CA ARG A 143 -3.95 11.67 8.33
C ARG A 143 -4.76 10.68 9.17
N CYS A 144 -5.19 11.13 10.34
CA CYS A 144 -6.07 10.37 11.23
C CYS A 144 -7.37 11.13 11.44
N PHE A 145 -8.49 10.42 11.26
CA PHE A 145 -9.83 10.98 11.46
C PHE A 145 -10.62 10.15 12.48
N ASP A 146 -11.60 10.77 13.08
CA ASP A 146 -12.62 10.07 13.85
C ASP A 146 -13.60 9.37 12.89
N LEU A 147 -13.83 8.07 13.07
CA LEU A 147 -14.66 7.24 12.19
C LEU A 147 -16.12 7.70 12.12
N GLN A 148 -16.67 8.19 13.23
CA GLN A 148 -18.08 8.55 13.33
C GLN A 148 -18.36 9.94 12.70
N THR A 149 -17.41 10.86 12.82
CA THR A 149 -17.65 12.28 12.49
C THR A 149 -16.84 12.79 11.30
N GLY A 150 -15.79 12.08 10.86
CA GLY A 150 -14.85 12.54 9.84
C GLY A 150 -13.94 13.67 10.30
N LYS A 151 -14.00 14.05 11.59
CA LYS A 151 -13.13 15.10 12.13
C LYS A 151 -11.68 14.64 12.12
N GLN A 152 -10.78 15.45 11.53
CA GLN A 152 -9.35 15.18 11.59
C GLN A 152 -8.85 15.32 13.04
N LEU A 153 -8.23 14.26 13.56
CA LEU A 153 -7.68 14.18 14.91
C LEU A 153 -6.23 14.64 14.93
N TRP A 154 -5.44 14.22 13.95
CA TRP A 154 -4.06 14.63 13.76
C TRP A 154 -3.60 14.38 12.32
N ARG A 155 -2.49 15.02 11.94
CA ARG A 155 -1.80 14.85 10.68
C ARG A 155 -0.29 14.89 10.91
N ARG A 156 0.43 13.96 10.28
CA ARG A 156 1.90 13.92 10.23
C ARG A 156 2.33 13.89 8.77
N TRP A 157 3.24 14.73 8.42
CA TRP A 157 3.69 14.86 7.04
C TRP A 157 5.19 15.10 6.95
N TYR A 158 5.77 14.79 5.81
CA TYR A 158 7.14 15.08 5.47
C TYR A 158 7.23 15.56 4.03
N ARG A 159 8.17 16.44 3.76
CA ARG A 159 8.37 16.99 2.43
C ARG A 159 9.00 15.95 1.51
N VAL A 160 8.36 15.68 0.37
CA VAL A 160 8.83 14.78 -0.68
C VAL A 160 8.30 15.28 -2.02
N PRO A 161 9.03 16.21 -2.68
CA PRO A 161 8.61 16.75 -3.97
C PRO A 161 8.49 15.64 -5.01
N MET A 162 7.32 15.53 -5.63
CA MET A 162 7.02 14.51 -6.63
C MET A 162 6.32 15.14 -7.83
N LYS A 163 6.39 14.48 -8.97
CA LYS A 163 5.58 14.81 -10.15
C LYS A 163 4.28 14.02 -10.10
N ARG A 164 3.17 14.65 -10.49
CA ARG A 164 1.90 13.95 -10.66
C ARG A 164 2.07 12.81 -11.68
N ASN A 165 1.68 11.60 -11.29
CA ASN A 165 1.72 10.42 -12.16
C ASN A 165 0.54 9.50 -11.80
N HIS A 166 -0.63 9.73 -12.35
CA HIS A 166 -1.88 9.07 -11.96
C HIS A 166 -2.12 9.12 -10.44
N GLY A 167 -2.09 10.33 -9.86
CA GLY A 167 -2.10 10.54 -8.42
C GLY A 167 -0.73 10.32 -7.76
N PHE A 168 -0.68 10.41 -6.45
CA PHE A 168 0.55 10.38 -5.65
C PHE A 168 0.59 9.15 -4.72
N SER A 169 -0.17 9.17 -3.62
CA SER A 169 -0.16 8.09 -2.62
C SER A 169 -1.09 6.95 -3.00
N ARG A 170 -0.64 5.69 -2.85
CA ARG A 170 -1.38 4.48 -3.26
C ARG A 170 -1.42 3.40 -2.19
N THR A 171 -0.48 3.45 -1.24
CA THR A 171 -0.31 2.39 -0.25
C THR A 171 -1.33 2.53 0.86
N ILE A 172 -1.61 1.43 1.52
CA ILE A 172 -2.59 1.34 2.58
C ILE A 172 -1.83 1.18 3.89
N PRO A 173 -2.09 2.00 4.93
CA PRO A 173 -1.47 1.84 6.24
C PRO A 173 -1.75 0.46 6.85
N ALA A 174 -0.92 0.07 7.82
CA ALA A 174 -1.19 -1.08 8.68
C ALA A 174 -1.13 -0.65 10.15
N VAL A 175 -2.13 -1.04 10.94
CA VAL A 175 -2.27 -0.69 12.35
C VAL A 175 -2.16 -1.94 13.20
N SER A 176 -1.30 -1.93 14.20
CA SER A 176 -1.16 -3.01 15.18
C SER A 176 -0.48 -2.48 16.45
N GLN A 177 -0.79 -3.06 17.61
CA GLN A 177 -0.08 -2.84 18.88
C GLN A 177 0.13 -1.36 19.26
N GLY A 178 -0.85 -0.51 19.01
CA GLY A 178 -0.72 0.92 19.30
C GLY A 178 0.05 1.73 18.26
N LEU A 179 0.53 1.10 17.21
CA LEU A 179 1.32 1.70 16.13
C LEU A 179 0.57 1.71 14.80
N VAL A 180 0.91 2.66 13.94
CA VAL A 180 0.50 2.72 12.54
C VAL A 180 1.74 2.83 11.67
N VAL A 181 1.85 1.94 10.68
CA VAL A 181 2.96 1.90 9.73
C VAL A 181 2.47 2.26 8.34
N THR A 182 3.24 3.08 7.64
CA THR A 182 2.98 3.49 6.26
C THR A 182 4.19 3.26 5.38
N ILE A 183 3.97 3.15 4.07
CA ILE A 183 5.02 3.24 3.05
C ILE A 183 4.63 4.37 2.12
N GLY A 184 5.39 5.44 2.11
CA GLY A 184 5.14 6.58 1.22
C GLY A 184 5.52 6.29 -0.23
N PRO A 185 5.10 7.15 -1.17
CA PRO A 185 5.25 6.91 -2.60
C PRO A 185 6.71 6.73 -3.07
N GLU A 186 7.65 7.38 -2.42
CA GLU A 186 9.09 7.27 -2.70
C GLU A 186 9.82 6.21 -1.85
N GLY A 187 9.07 5.31 -1.21
CA GLY A 187 9.63 4.19 -0.44
C GLY A 187 10.05 4.55 0.99
N HIS A 188 9.54 5.64 1.54
CA HIS A 188 9.75 6.01 2.92
C HIS A 188 8.78 5.24 3.83
N VAL A 189 9.32 4.45 4.73
CA VAL A 189 8.53 3.70 5.74
C VAL A 189 8.49 4.50 7.02
N MET A 190 7.32 4.66 7.56
CA MET A 190 7.05 5.38 8.79
C MET A 190 6.33 4.53 9.80
N CYS A 191 6.74 4.58 11.04
CA CYS A 191 6.00 4.05 12.19
C CYS A 191 5.67 5.17 13.15
N CYS A 192 4.38 5.34 13.43
CA CYS A 192 3.89 6.35 14.37
C CYS A 192 3.03 5.70 15.45
N ASP A 193 2.94 6.36 16.61
CA ASP A 193 1.92 6.07 17.60
C ASP A 193 0.53 6.34 16.99
N LYS A 194 -0.37 5.36 17.03
CA LYS A 194 -1.68 5.47 16.36
C LYS A 194 -2.59 6.53 17.00
N THR A 195 -2.37 6.87 18.27
CA THR A 195 -3.20 7.82 19.01
C THR A 195 -2.74 9.26 18.82
N THR A 196 -1.43 9.48 18.91
CA THR A 196 -0.83 10.82 18.89
C THR A 196 -0.24 11.21 17.54
N GLY A 197 0.01 10.23 16.66
CA GLY A 197 0.76 10.43 15.44
C GLY A 197 2.26 10.70 15.67
N GLU A 198 2.76 10.54 16.91
CA GLU A 198 4.18 10.71 17.19
C GLU A 198 5.01 9.65 16.48
N MET A 199 6.02 10.07 15.73
CA MET A 199 6.89 9.15 15.03
C MET A 199 7.78 8.38 15.99
N ARG A 200 7.84 7.06 15.82
CA ARG A 200 8.71 6.16 16.57
C ARG A 200 10.02 5.91 15.84
N TRP A 201 9.93 5.55 14.57
CA TRP A 201 11.06 5.32 13.68
C TRP A 201 10.65 5.44 12.21
N SER A 202 11.66 5.48 11.34
CA SER A 202 11.46 5.53 9.89
C SER A 202 12.60 4.86 9.13
N ILE A 203 12.33 4.47 7.89
CA ILE A 203 13.29 3.83 6.98
C ILE A 203 13.12 4.45 5.59
N ASP A 204 14.22 4.84 4.95
CA ASP A 204 14.27 5.15 3.52
C ASP A 204 14.75 3.90 2.77
N MET A 205 13.85 3.21 2.08
CA MET A 205 14.18 1.96 1.40
C MET A 205 15.20 2.14 0.27
N LYS A 206 15.22 3.30 -0.38
CA LYS A 206 16.23 3.60 -1.43
C LYS A 206 17.62 3.65 -0.83
N LYS A 207 17.78 4.33 0.30
CA LYS A 207 19.08 4.48 0.95
C LYS A 207 19.53 3.22 1.66
N ARG A 208 18.60 2.55 2.38
CA ARG A 208 18.94 1.41 3.22
C ARG A 208 19.14 0.13 2.43
N PHE A 209 18.33 -0.11 1.39
CA PHE A 209 18.31 -1.37 0.66
C PHE A 209 18.65 -1.24 -0.83
N GLY A 210 18.88 -0.02 -1.32
CA GLY A 210 19.09 0.22 -2.76
C GLY A 210 17.87 -0.07 -3.60
N THR A 211 16.67 0.15 -3.05
CA THR A 211 15.40 -0.07 -3.74
C THR A 211 15.24 0.88 -4.93
N GLU A 212 14.86 0.36 -6.08
CA GLU A 212 14.39 1.15 -7.21
C GLU A 212 12.87 1.29 -7.13
N ILE A 213 12.39 2.53 -6.98
CA ILE A 213 10.95 2.80 -6.89
C ILE A 213 10.29 2.59 -8.25
N PRO A 214 9.16 1.86 -8.33
CA PRO A 214 8.44 1.65 -9.58
C PRO A 214 8.00 2.96 -10.23
N PHE A 215 7.80 2.94 -11.54
CA PHE A 215 7.45 4.14 -12.34
C PHE A 215 6.22 4.90 -11.81
N TRP A 216 5.20 4.19 -11.30
CA TRP A 216 4.01 4.81 -10.69
C TRP A 216 4.11 4.89 -9.16
N TYR A 217 5.30 5.04 -8.59
CA TYR A 217 5.57 5.10 -7.16
C TYR A 217 5.32 3.77 -6.43
N THR A 218 5.52 3.76 -5.12
CA THR A 218 5.31 2.55 -4.31
C THR A 218 3.83 2.22 -4.20
N GLY A 219 3.46 0.98 -4.49
CA GLY A 219 2.11 0.42 -4.27
C GLY A 219 2.06 -0.68 -3.22
N GLN A 220 3.23 -1.21 -2.82
CA GLN A 220 3.33 -2.23 -1.79
C GLN A 220 2.84 -1.70 -0.44
N CYS A 221 1.92 -2.44 0.20
CA CYS A 221 1.43 -2.14 1.54
C CYS A 221 2.26 -2.87 2.62
N PRO A 222 2.43 -2.27 3.81
CA PRO A 222 3.14 -2.92 4.91
C PRO A 222 2.39 -4.15 5.41
N LEU A 223 3.13 -5.23 5.68
CA LEU A 223 2.60 -6.44 6.29
C LEU A 223 3.08 -6.53 7.75
N ILE A 224 2.19 -6.39 8.71
CA ILE A 224 2.49 -6.63 10.12
C ILE A 224 2.05 -8.03 10.50
N GLN A 225 2.95 -8.82 11.12
CA GLN A 225 2.72 -10.15 11.66
C GLN A 225 3.28 -10.25 13.08
N GLY A 226 2.40 -10.20 14.09
CA GLY A 226 2.84 -10.10 15.48
C GLY A 226 3.68 -8.85 15.71
N ASP A 227 4.90 -9.02 16.21
CA ASP A 227 5.84 -7.94 16.52
C ASP A 227 6.76 -7.56 15.33
N GLU A 228 6.45 -8.06 14.15
CA GLU A 228 7.28 -7.93 12.96
C GLU A 228 6.56 -7.18 11.84
N LEU A 229 7.26 -6.24 11.22
CA LEU A 229 6.91 -5.64 9.95
C LEU A 229 7.70 -6.32 8.84
N VAL A 230 7.01 -6.88 7.86
CA VAL A 230 7.63 -7.50 6.68
C VAL A 230 7.51 -6.57 5.49
N LEU A 231 8.64 -6.32 4.84
CA LEU A 231 8.77 -5.49 3.64
C LEU A 231 9.50 -6.28 2.55
N ALA A 232 9.16 -6.04 1.29
CA ALA A 232 9.91 -6.51 0.14
C ALA A 232 10.55 -5.33 -0.61
N PRO A 233 11.64 -4.76 -0.11
CA PRO A 233 12.35 -3.68 -0.79
C PRO A 233 12.84 -4.07 -2.17
N ALA A 234 13.07 -5.36 -2.42
CA ALA A 234 13.60 -5.91 -3.67
C ALA A 234 14.69 -5.00 -4.26
N GLY A 235 15.58 -4.58 -3.37
CA GLY A 235 16.70 -3.69 -3.66
C GLY A 235 17.92 -4.46 -4.14
N LYS A 236 19.04 -3.78 -4.22
CA LYS A 236 20.27 -4.34 -4.77
C LYS A 236 20.69 -5.66 -4.10
N ASP A 237 20.68 -5.67 -2.75
CA ASP A 237 21.21 -6.80 -1.98
C ASP A 237 20.14 -7.48 -1.12
N THR A 238 18.96 -6.86 -0.96
CA THR A 238 17.89 -7.34 -0.06
C THR A 238 16.58 -7.51 -0.82
N LEU A 239 16.10 -8.76 -0.90
CA LEU A 239 14.82 -9.10 -1.52
C LEU A 239 13.65 -8.79 -0.58
N MET A 240 13.74 -9.31 0.64
CA MET A 240 12.70 -9.19 1.68
C MET A 240 13.36 -8.97 3.03
N VAL A 241 12.68 -8.31 3.96
CA VAL A 241 13.23 -8.00 5.28
C VAL A 241 12.13 -8.01 6.34
N GLY A 242 12.45 -8.56 7.52
CA GLY A 242 11.68 -8.42 8.74
C GLY A 242 12.28 -7.34 9.63
N ILE A 243 11.43 -6.44 10.08
CA ILE A 243 11.76 -5.28 10.91
C ILE A 243 11.04 -5.43 12.23
N ASP A 244 11.72 -5.22 13.34
CA ASP A 244 11.09 -5.11 14.65
C ASP A 244 10.12 -3.93 14.68
N LEU A 245 8.87 -4.20 14.96
CA LEU A 245 7.78 -3.22 14.86
C LEU A 245 7.96 -2.05 15.84
N GLN A 246 8.55 -2.29 17.00
CA GLN A 246 8.72 -1.27 18.06
C GLN A 246 9.95 -0.39 17.81
N THR A 247 11.02 -0.96 17.28
CA THR A 247 12.33 -0.29 17.21
C THR A 247 12.78 0.11 15.80
N GLY A 248 12.17 -0.47 14.75
CA GLY A 248 12.63 -0.30 13.36
C GLY A 248 13.95 -1.02 13.02
N SER A 249 14.44 -1.87 13.95
CA SER A 249 15.65 -2.65 13.76
C SER A 249 15.40 -3.86 12.86
N THR A 250 16.37 -4.22 12.01
CA THR A 250 16.28 -5.42 11.18
C THR A 250 16.39 -6.68 12.04
N LEU A 251 15.41 -7.57 11.91
CA LEU A 251 15.39 -8.89 12.54
C LEU A 251 16.03 -9.94 11.65
N TRP A 252 15.71 -9.91 10.37
CA TRP A 252 16.27 -10.80 9.35
C TRP A 252 16.22 -10.13 7.97
N GLY A 253 17.00 -10.63 7.04
CA GLY A 253 17.02 -10.18 5.65
C GLY A 253 17.22 -11.34 4.69
N THR A 254 16.45 -11.40 3.62
CA THR A 254 16.61 -12.34 2.51
C THR A 254 17.46 -11.68 1.44
N PRO A 255 18.61 -12.26 1.07
CA PRO A 255 19.43 -11.74 -0.03
C PRO A 255 18.67 -11.74 -1.37
N ASN A 256 18.85 -10.70 -2.19
CA ASN A 256 18.25 -10.63 -3.52
C ASN A 256 19.08 -11.37 -4.57
N THR A 257 19.24 -12.67 -4.39
CA THR A 257 20.00 -13.54 -5.31
C THR A 257 19.28 -13.78 -6.64
N VAL A 258 17.97 -13.47 -6.68
CA VAL A 258 17.10 -13.65 -7.87
C VAL A 258 17.03 -12.41 -8.74
N GLY A 259 17.56 -11.28 -8.28
CA GLY A 259 17.62 -10.03 -9.03
C GLY A 259 16.24 -9.37 -9.26
N PHE A 260 15.26 -9.66 -8.42
CA PHE A 260 13.93 -9.05 -8.53
C PHE A 260 13.99 -7.56 -8.19
N LYS A 261 13.11 -6.77 -8.82
CA LYS A 261 12.88 -5.37 -8.47
C LYS A 261 11.52 -5.20 -7.81
N MET A 262 11.36 -4.09 -7.09
CA MET A 262 10.09 -3.77 -6.45
C MET A 262 8.97 -3.66 -7.49
N SER A 263 7.82 -4.27 -7.18
CA SER A 263 6.56 -4.11 -7.88
C SER A 263 5.56 -3.34 -7.00
N HIS A 264 4.33 -3.17 -7.48
CA HIS A 264 3.24 -2.60 -6.65
C HIS A 264 2.54 -3.66 -5.79
N SER A 265 2.84 -4.95 -5.98
CA SER A 265 2.27 -6.06 -5.22
C SER A 265 2.70 -6.02 -3.76
N SER A 266 1.84 -6.46 -2.86
CA SER A 266 2.14 -6.59 -1.44
C SER A 266 2.58 -8.00 -1.08
N VAL A 267 3.40 -8.14 -0.04
CA VAL A 267 3.75 -9.45 0.53
C VAL A 267 2.51 -10.07 1.16
N MET A 268 2.24 -11.35 0.84
CA MET A 268 1.10 -12.10 1.38
C MET A 268 1.59 -13.30 2.20
N PRO A 269 1.12 -13.43 3.45
CA PRO A 269 1.38 -14.63 4.25
C PRO A 269 0.50 -15.79 3.75
N MET A 270 1.10 -16.96 3.57
CA MET A 270 0.43 -18.18 3.09
C MET A 270 0.95 -19.40 3.82
N ILE A 271 0.17 -20.49 3.85
CA ILE A 271 0.63 -21.80 4.30
C ILE A 271 0.77 -22.70 3.07
N LEU A 272 2.01 -22.96 2.67
CA LEU A 272 2.33 -23.77 1.49
C LEU A 272 3.10 -25.01 1.92
N GLY A 273 2.66 -26.19 1.49
CA GLY A 273 3.30 -27.45 1.89
C GLY A 273 3.46 -27.61 3.41
N GLY A 274 2.53 -27.02 4.20
CA GLY A 274 2.55 -27.04 5.66
C GLY A 274 3.52 -26.05 6.31
N VAL A 275 4.12 -25.10 5.56
CA VAL A 275 5.07 -24.10 6.07
C VAL A 275 4.48 -22.70 5.90
N GLN A 276 4.56 -21.88 6.94
CA GLN A 276 4.24 -20.47 6.84
C GLN A 276 5.27 -19.77 5.94
N THR A 277 4.77 -19.13 4.90
CA THR A 277 5.59 -18.57 3.81
C THR A 277 5.13 -17.15 3.49
N TYR A 278 6.05 -16.21 3.36
CA TYR A 278 5.81 -14.91 2.77
C TYR A 278 5.98 -15.00 1.26
N VAL A 279 4.90 -14.76 0.52
CA VAL A 279 4.89 -14.82 -0.95
C VAL A 279 4.87 -13.40 -1.52
N TYR A 280 5.74 -13.14 -2.48
CA TYR A 280 5.87 -11.83 -3.12
C TYR A 280 6.02 -11.96 -4.63
N ILE A 281 5.34 -11.10 -5.37
CA ILE A 281 5.52 -10.94 -6.82
C ILE A 281 6.36 -9.68 -7.05
N GLY A 282 7.62 -9.87 -7.44
CA GLY A 282 8.49 -8.78 -7.90
C GLY A 282 8.48 -8.63 -9.42
N VAL A 283 9.04 -7.54 -9.92
CA VAL A 283 9.43 -7.49 -11.33
C VAL A 283 10.59 -8.46 -11.52
N GLY A 284 10.37 -9.50 -12.30
CA GLY A 284 11.31 -10.61 -12.50
C GLY A 284 10.81 -11.97 -12.05
N GLY A 285 9.70 -12.05 -11.30
CA GLY A 285 9.08 -13.32 -10.94
C GLY A 285 8.39 -13.32 -9.59
N VAL A 286 8.15 -14.51 -9.07
CA VAL A 286 7.45 -14.78 -7.80
C VAL A 286 8.38 -15.56 -6.89
N CYS A 287 8.35 -15.27 -5.59
CA CYS A 287 9.16 -15.99 -4.61
C CYS A 287 8.38 -16.28 -3.33
N GLY A 288 8.83 -17.31 -2.61
CA GLY A 288 8.39 -17.66 -1.27
C GLY A 288 9.57 -17.66 -0.31
N VAL A 289 9.40 -16.93 0.79
CA VAL A 289 10.38 -16.79 1.87
C VAL A 289 9.79 -17.39 3.15
N SER A 290 10.59 -18.15 3.90
CA SER A 290 10.14 -18.76 5.16
C SER A 290 9.72 -17.69 6.18
N ALA A 291 8.53 -17.85 6.76
CA ALA A 291 7.98 -16.97 7.78
C ALA A 291 8.16 -17.51 9.20
N GLU A 292 8.76 -18.70 9.37
CA GLU A 292 8.78 -19.38 10.67
C GLU A 292 10.12 -20.02 11.05
N GLY A 293 10.28 -20.21 12.36
CA GLY A 293 11.38 -20.98 12.97
C GLY A 293 12.77 -20.39 12.73
N GLY A 294 13.77 -21.25 12.81
CA GLY A 294 15.18 -20.90 12.56
C GLY A 294 15.50 -20.60 11.10
N ASN A 295 14.56 -20.88 10.18
CA ASN A 295 14.70 -20.61 8.74
C ASN A 295 13.99 -19.32 8.30
N ARG A 296 13.48 -18.51 9.24
CA ARG A 296 12.83 -17.24 8.93
C ARG A 296 13.73 -16.36 8.07
N GLY A 297 13.19 -15.83 6.97
CA GLY A 297 13.95 -15.05 6.01
C GLY A 297 14.71 -15.87 4.96
N GLN A 298 14.70 -17.22 5.03
CA GLN A 298 15.28 -18.07 3.99
C GLN A 298 14.41 -18.06 2.73
N LEU A 299 15.02 -17.81 1.58
CA LEU A 299 14.37 -18.02 0.27
C LEU A 299 14.13 -19.53 0.09
N LEU A 300 12.87 -19.94 0.05
CA LEU A 300 12.47 -21.34 -0.12
C LEU A 300 12.40 -21.72 -1.58
N TRP A 301 11.80 -20.88 -2.40
CA TRP A 301 11.60 -21.11 -3.83
C TRP A 301 11.43 -19.79 -4.58
N ASN A 302 11.63 -19.86 -5.89
CA ASN A 302 11.26 -18.78 -6.83
C ASN A 302 10.79 -19.39 -8.15
N ALA A 303 10.00 -18.62 -8.90
CA ALA A 303 9.53 -18.95 -10.24
C ALA A 303 9.61 -17.70 -11.11
N ASN A 304 10.29 -17.80 -12.24
CA ASN A 304 10.51 -16.70 -13.18
C ASN A 304 9.92 -16.97 -14.58
N ALA A 305 9.09 -17.99 -14.73
CA ALA A 305 8.42 -18.29 -15.99
C ALA A 305 7.24 -17.33 -16.32
N TRP A 306 6.74 -16.60 -15.29
CA TRP A 306 5.74 -15.56 -15.43
C TRP A 306 6.30 -14.25 -14.92
N GLN A 307 6.56 -13.29 -15.81
CA GLN A 307 7.31 -12.06 -15.50
C GLN A 307 6.58 -10.84 -16.08
N PRO A 308 5.45 -10.42 -15.51
CA PRO A 308 4.80 -9.19 -15.94
C PRO A 308 5.68 -7.97 -15.61
N SER A 309 5.67 -6.99 -16.50
CA SER A 309 6.42 -5.74 -16.30
C SER A 309 5.81 -4.84 -15.22
N VAL A 310 4.51 -4.97 -14.99
CA VAL A 310 3.74 -4.23 -13.97
C VAL A 310 2.83 -5.20 -13.24
N VAL A 311 2.90 -5.20 -11.90
CA VAL A 311 2.06 -6.03 -11.05
C VAL A 311 1.54 -5.19 -9.90
N ALA A 312 0.22 -4.97 -9.84
CA ALA A 312 -0.44 -4.35 -8.69
C ALA A 312 -1.16 -5.38 -7.81
N PRO A 313 -1.89 -6.35 -8.35
CA PRO A 313 -2.51 -7.39 -7.53
C PRO A 313 -1.47 -8.19 -6.74
N SER A 314 -1.84 -8.62 -5.56
CA SER A 314 -1.03 -9.51 -4.73
C SER A 314 -1.33 -10.97 -5.04
N PRO A 315 -0.41 -11.92 -4.74
CA PRO A 315 -0.65 -13.34 -4.95
C PRO A 315 -1.84 -13.84 -4.12
N LEU A 316 -2.65 -14.73 -4.66
CA LEU A 316 -3.82 -15.29 -4.00
C LEU A 316 -3.64 -16.80 -3.81
N GLN A 317 -3.62 -17.27 -2.57
CA GLN A 317 -3.62 -18.70 -2.27
C GLN A 317 -4.99 -19.30 -2.59
N ILE A 318 -5.02 -20.37 -3.40
CA ILE A 318 -6.25 -21.08 -3.76
C ILE A 318 -6.31 -22.51 -3.22
N SER A 319 -5.16 -23.07 -2.88
CA SER A 319 -5.07 -24.36 -2.19
C SER A 319 -3.80 -24.42 -1.33
N SER A 320 -3.54 -25.55 -0.68
CA SER A 320 -2.34 -25.78 0.15
C SER A 320 -1.02 -25.70 -0.63
N ASN A 321 -1.06 -25.74 -1.97
CA ASN A 321 0.12 -25.75 -2.83
C ASN A 321 -0.08 -25.01 -4.16
N GLN A 322 -1.17 -24.25 -4.30
CA GLN A 322 -1.44 -23.49 -5.51
C GLN A 322 -1.68 -22.01 -5.19
N ILE A 323 -1.09 -21.16 -6.01
CA ILE A 323 -1.19 -19.71 -5.96
C ILE A 323 -1.68 -19.20 -7.30
N PHE A 324 -2.71 -18.38 -7.27
CA PHE A 324 -3.18 -17.68 -8.44
C PHE A 324 -2.51 -16.30 -8.53
N LEU A 325 -2.00 -16.00 -9.72
CA LEU A 325 -1.26 -14.79 -10.06
C LEU A 325 -2.01 -14.04 -11.16
N VAL A 326 -2.18 -12.75 -11.03
CA VAL A 326 -2.80 -11.91 -12.05
C VAL A 326 -2.06 -10.59 -12.19
N ALA A 327 -2.08 -10.03 -13.39
CA ALA A 327 -1.64 -8.67 -13.65
C ALA A 327 -2.32 -8.11 -14.89
N GLY A 328 -2.41 -6.79 -14.98
CA GLY A 328 -2.85 -6.08 -16.17
C GLY A 328 -1.76 -5.96 -17.23
N TYR A 329 -1.96 -5.04 -18.16
CA TYR A 329 -0.97 -4.68 -19.20
C TYR A 329 -0.55 -5.88 -20.06
N GLY A 330 -1.50 -6.75 -20.39
CA GLY A 330 -1.31 -7.92 -21.26
C GLY A 330 -0.77 -9.16 -20.54
N ALA A 331 -0.50 -9.11 -19.25
CA ALA A 331 0.08 -10.24 -18.52
C ALA A 331 -0.93 -11.38 -18.26
N GLY A 332 -2.21 -11.03 -18.05
CA GLY A 332 -3.27 -12.02 -17.82
C GLY A 332 -3.17 -12.74 -16.48
N GLY A 333 -3.47 -14.04 -16.48
CA GLY A 333 -3.46 -14.89 -15.29
C GLY A 333 -2.45 -16.02 -15.40
N ALA A 334 -2.01 -16.53 -14.23
CA ALA A 334 -1.19 -17.73 -14.15
C ALA A 334 -1.49 -18.53 -12.87
N LEU A 335 -1.42 -19.84 -12.99
CA LEU A 335 -1.52 -20.78 -11.87
C LEU A 335 -0.14 -21.32 -11.53
N LEU A 336 0.36 -20.95 -10.38
CA LEU A 336 1.64 -21.41 -9.83
C LEU A 336 1.40 -22.60 -8.89
N GLN A 337 2.04 -23.71 -9.16
CA GLN A 337 2.12 -24.88 -8.31
C GLN A 337 3.42 -24.83 -7.50
N VAL A 338 3.31 -24.98 -6.18
CA VAL A 338 4.45 -25.04 -5.24
C VAL A 338 4.41 -26.37 -4.50
N ASP A 339 5.37 -27.22 -4.77
CA ASP A 339 5.47 -28.55 -4.15
C ASP A 339 6.67 -28.62 -3.21
N ARG A 340 6.51 -29.36 -2.11
CA ARG A 340 7.54 -29.59 -1.11
C ARG A 340 7.78 -31.09 -0.91
N GLN A 341 9.04 -31.49 -1.00
CA GLN A 341 9.49 -32.87 -0.69
C GLN A 341 10.65 -32.81 0.33
N GLY A 342 10.32 -33.02 1.60
CA GLY A 342 11.27 -32.85 2.69
C GLY A 342 11.73 -31.40 2.81
N ALA A 343 13.01 -31.13 2.56
CA ALA A 343 13.60 -29.79 2.55
C ALA A 343 13.59 -29.13 1.15
N THR A 344 13.29 -29.89 0.10
CA THR A 344 13.35 -29.41 -1.29
C THR A 344 12.01 -28.82 -1.72
N TRP A 345 12.08 -27.65 -2.33
CA TRP A 345 10.94 -26.95 -2.89
C TRP A 345 11.04 -26.84 -4.41
N THR A 346 9.91 -26.98 -5.07
CA THR A 346 9.77 -26.72 -6.52
C THR A 346 8.59 -25.82 -6.77
N ALA A 347 8.77 -24.87 -7.66
CA ALA A 347 7.71 -23.94 -8.08
C ALA A 347 7.64 -23.92 -9.61
N SER A 348 6.46 -24.16 -10.17
CA SER A 348 6.25 -24.23 -11.62
C SER A 348 4.91 -23.66 -12.03
N ILE A 349 4.88 -22.91 -13.15
CA ILE A 349 3.63 -22.46 -13.77
C ILE A 349 2.94 -23.67 -14.40
N ARG A 350 1.71 -23.93 -13.97
CA ARG A 350 0.86 -25.01 -14.52
C ARG A 350 -0.01 -24.55 -15.65
N ASP A 351 -0.43 -23.31 -15.58
CA ASP A 351 -1.25 -22.65 -16.60
C ASP A 351 -0.90 -21.17 -16.64
N SER A 352 -0.95 -20.57 -17.83
CA SER A 352 -0.81 -19.13 -18.02
C SER A 352 -1.47 -18.71 -19.32
N TYR A 353 -2.19 -17.60 -19.28
CA TYR A 353 -3.02 -17.15 -20.37
C TYR A 353 -3.16 -15.61 -20.38
N LYS A 354 -3.54 -15.07 -21.53
CA LYS A 354 -3.78 -13.63 -21.69
C LYS A 354 -5.05 -13.20 -20.98
N ALA A 355 -5.17 -11.92 -20.69
CA ALA A 355 -6.32 -11.35 -20.01
C ALA A 355 -7.67 -11.60 -20.72
N SER A 356 -7.67 -11.75 -22.05
CA SER A 356 -8.86 -12.06 -22.85
C SER A 356 -9.25 -13.55 -22.87
N GLU A 357 -8.43 -14.42 -22.29
CA GLU A 357 -8.57 -15.88 -22.37
C GLU A 357 -9.02 -16.50 -21.03
N GLY A 358 -9.08 -15.72 -19.97
CA GLY A 358 -9.47 -16.23 -18.67
C GLY A 358 -9.49 -15.18 -17.57
N MET A 359 -9.55 -15.65 -16.34
CA MET A 359 -9.59 -14.82 -15.14
C MET A 359 -8.32 -13.98 -15.00
N SER A 360 -8.46 -12.68 -14.88
CA SER A 360 -7.36 -11.73 -14.69
C SER A 360 -7.84 -10.49 -13.93
N SER A 361 -6.91 -9.65 -13.52
CA SER A 361 -7.21 -8.37 -12.86
C SER A 361 -6.05 -7.41 -13.08
N GLU A 362 -6.33 -6.13 -13.18
CA GLU A 362 -5.29 -5.12 -13.41
C GLU A 362 -4.72 -4.55 -12.11
N GLN A 363 -5.58 -4.21 -11.15
CA GLN A 363 -5.16 -3.56 -9.89
C GLN A 363 -5.62 -4.30 -8.65
N GLN A 364 -6.86 -4.80 -8.62
CA GLN A 364 -7.41 -5.43 -7.43
C GLN A 364 -7.00 -6.90 -7.33
N THR A 365 -6.58 -7.33 -6.16
CA THR A 365 -6.38 -8.76 -5.91
C THR A 365 -7.72 -9.47 -5.86
N PRO A 366 -7.94 -10.56 -6.59
CA PRO A 366 -9.18 -11.32 -6.54
C PRO A 366 -9.55 -11.80 -5.13
N ILE A 367 -10.83 -12.06 -4.90
CA ILE A 367 -11.35 -12.63 -3.65
C ILE A 367 -11.65 -14.11 -3.86
N ASN A 368 -11.21 -14.96 -2.95
CA ASN A 368 -11.67 -16.34 -2.83
C ASN A 368 -12.78 -16.38 -1.79
N TYR A 369 -14.03 -16.42 -2.25
CA TYR A 369 -15.21 -16.52 -1.40
C TYR A 369 -15.77 -17.92 -1.46
N GLN A 370 -15.61 -18.71 -0.38
CA GLN A 370 -16.13 -20.07 -0.25
C GLN A 370 -15.79 -20.98 -1.45
N GLY A 371 -14.58 -20.83 -2.01
CA GLY A 371 -14.12 -21.60 -3.17
C GLY A 371 -14.52 -21.01 -4.52
N SER A 372 -15.19 -19.88 -4.58
CA SER A 372 -15.42 -19.13 -5.82
C SER A 372 -14.49 -17.92 -5.89
N LEU A 373 -13.87 -17.72 -7.05
CA LEU A 373 -12.94 -16.61 -7.28
C LEU A 373 -13.67 -15.44 -7.91
N ILE A 374 -13.63 -14.28 -7.28
CA ILE A 374 -14.32 -13.07 -7.72
C ILE A 374 -13.30 -12.02 -8.14
N THR A 375 -13.53 -11.39 -9.29
CA THR A 375 -12.66 -10.33 -9.84
C THR A 375 -13.45 -9.34 -10.71
N ILE A 376 -12.88 -8.16 -10.91
CA ILE A 376 -13.20 -7.29 -12.03
C ILE A 376 -12.12 -7.50 -13.08
N LEU A 377 -12.53 -7.87 -14.29
CA LEU A 377 -11.62 -8.15 -15.40
C LEU A 377 -10.95 -6.86 -15.88
N PRO A 378 -9.69 -6.92 -16.36
CA PRO A 378 -8.93 -5.74 -16.74
C PRO A 378 -9.43 -5.11 -18.06
N LYS A 379 -8.91 -3.94 -18.38
CA LYS A 379 -9.22 -3.20 -19.62
C LYS A 379 -8.89 -3.98 -20.89
N ASP A 380 -7.90 -4.87 -20.84
CA ASP A 380 -7.49 -5.77 -21.92
C ASP A 380 -8.18 -7.14 -21.88
N GLY A 381 -9.24 -7.31 -21.06
CA GLY A 381 -10.05 -8.54 -20.94
C GLY A 381 -10.96 -8.85 -22.13
N GLY A 382 -10.70 -8.30 -23.32
CA GLY A 382 -11.43 -8.56 -24.55
C GLY A 382 -12.91 -8.16 -24.45
N GLY A 383 -13.82 -9.02 -24.90
CA GLY A 383 -15.27 -8.79 -24.87
C GLY A 383 -15.82 -8.66 -23.43
N MET A 384 -15.14 -9.23 -22.45
CA MET A 384 -15.52 -9.20 -21.04
C MET A 384 -14.80 -8.13 -20.22
N ARG A 385 -14.02 -7.24 -20.87
CA ARG A 385 -13.24 -6.20 -20.16
C ARG A 385 -14.10 -5.44 -19.14
N GLU A 386 -13.51 -5.17 -17.98
CA GLU A 386 -14.07 -4.35 -16.90
C GLU A 386 -15.38 -4.89 -16.29
N ARG A 387 -15.76 -6.13 -16.62
CA ARG A 387 -16.93 -6.78 -16.02
C ARG A 387 -16.56 -7.43 -14.69
N LEU A 388 -17.47 -7.38 -13.75
CA LEU A 388 -17.42 -8.22 -12.56
C LEU A 388 -17.68 -9.67 -12.98
N ALA A 389 -16.85 -10.59 -12.51
CA ALA A 389 -16.89 -11.99 -12.91
C ALA A 389 -16.60 -12.93 -11.73
N MET A 390 -17.17 -14.13 -11.79
CA MET A 390 -16.95 -15.21 -10.86
C MET A 390 -16.45 -16.45 -11.61
N TYR A 391 -15.40 -17.07 -11.08
CA TYR A 391 -14.77 -18.26 -11.63
C TYR A 391 -14.67 -19.36 -10.59
N ARG A 392 -14.44 -20.58 -11.02
CA ARG A 392 -14.07 -21.67 -10.16
C ARG A 392 -12.55 -21.90 -10.20
N PRO A 393 -11.93 -22.32 -9.10
CA PRO A 393 -10.48 -22.59 -9.07
C PRO A 393 -10.02 -23.69 -10.03
N ASP A 394 -10.92 -24.60 -10.41
CA ASP A 394 -10.67 -25.69 -11.36
C ASP A 394 -10.90 -25.32 -12.84
N ASP A 395 -11.50 -24.14 -13.11
CA ASP A 395 -11.64 -23.57 -14.45
C ASP A 395 -11.47 -22.05 -14.42
N LEU A 396 -10.26 -21.60 -14.69
CA LEU A 396 -9.90 -20.19 -14.72
C LEU A 396 -10.13 -19.53 -16.09
N HIS A 397 -10.56 -20.30 -17.10
CA HIS A 397 -10.81 -19.81 -18.46
C HIS A 397 -12.29 -19.42 -18.68
N HIS A 398 -13.22 -20.08 -18.00
CA HIS A 398 -14.64 -19.84 -18.21
C HIS A 398 -15.32 -19.34 -16.92
N PRO A 399 -15.86 -18.11 -16.92
CA PRO A 399 -16.58 -17.62 -15.75
C PRO A 399 -17.90 -18.39 -15.57
N VAL A 400 -18.25 -18.70 -14.33
CA VAL A 400 -19.56 -19.27 -13.98
C VAL A 400 -20.65 -18.20 -13.93
N TRP A 401 -20.23 -16.93 -13.76
CA TRP A 401 -21.12 -15.78 -13.78
C TRP A 401 -20.37 -14.51 -14.19
N THR A 402 -21.05 -13.58 -14.85
CA THR A 402 -20.54 -12.23 -15.13
C THR A 402 -21.66 -11.20 -14.99
N SER A 403 -21.31 -9.95 -14.65
CA SER A 403 -22.21 -8.80 -14.75
C SER A 403 -22.72 -8.62 -16.20
N ALA A 404 -23.77 -7.83 -16.39
CA ALA A 404 -24.32 -7.53 -17.71
C ALA A 404 -23.25 -6.88 -18.63
N ALA A 405 -23.45 -6.99 -19.95
CA ALA A 405 -22.44 -6.54 -20.92
C ALA A 405 -22.17 -5.03 -20.88
N ASP A 406 -23.15 -4.25 -20.44
CA ASP A 406 -23.09 -2.79 -20.25
C ASP A 406 -22.66 -2.38 -18.83
N GLU A 407 -22.61 -3.32 -17.88
CA GLU A 407 -22.08 -3.05 -16.52
C GLU A 407 -20.57 -3.23 -16.51
N ARG A 408 -19.85 -2.10 -16.64
CA ARG A 408 -18.40 -2.01 -16.64
C ARG A 408 -17.95 -1.28 -15.37
N PHE A 409 -17.08 -1.89 -14.58
CA PHE A 409 -16.63 -1.38 -13.28
C PHE A 409 -15.31 -0.61 -13.34
N GLY A 410 -14.61 -0.67 -14.49
CA GLY A 410 -13.29 -0.07 -14.64
C GLY A 410 -12.27 -0.78 -13.74
N LEU A 411 -11.48 -0.03 -13.00
CA LEU A 411 -10.49 -0.54 -12.04
C LEU A 411 -10.99 -0.50 -10.58
N GLY A 412 -12.30 -0.35 -10.39
CA GLY A 412 -12.90 -0.14 -9.09
C GLY A 412 -12.66 -1.28 -8.09
N PRO A 413 -12.64 -0.97 -6.80
CA PRO A 413 -12.45 -1.95 -5.74
C PRO A 413 -13.75 -2.70 -5.40
N TYR A 414 -13.57 -3.81 -4.69
CA TYR A 414 -14.68 -4.61 -4.17
C TYR A 414 -14.28 -5.29 -2.85
N LEU A 415 -15.26 -5.53 -1.97
CA LEU A 415 -15.08 -6.28 -0.73
C LEU A 415 -16.34 -7.10 -0.40
N VAL A 416 -16.23 -8.05 0.52
CA VAL A 416 -17.34 -8.90 0.96
C VAL A 416 -17.63 -8.66 2.44
N ILE A 417 -18.90 -8.44 2.75
CA ILE A 417 -19.45 -8.41 4.10
C ILE A 417 -20.51 -9.49 4.20
N ASP A 418 -20.28 -10.51 5.02
CA ASP A 418 -21.10 -11.73 5.10
C ASP A 418 -21.23 -12.41 3.73
N ASP A 419 -22.40 -12.38 3.14
CA ASP A 419 -22.72 -12.90 1.82
C ASP A 419 -23.10 -11.78 0.82
N ARG A 420 -22.61 -10.57 1.06
CA ARG A 420 -22.82 -9.40 0.21
C ARG A 420 -21.50 -8.92 -0.37
N LEU A 421 -21.43 -8.83 -1.69
CA LEU A 421 -20.34 -8.16 -2.39
C LEU A 421 -20.70 -6.69 -2.60
N PHE A 422 -19.85 -5.82 -2.14
CA PHE A 422 -19.86 -4.40 -2.45
C PHE A 422 -18.83 -4.16 -3.55
N ALA A 423 -19.26 -3.72 -4.72
CA ALA A 423 -18.40 -3.40 -5.86
C ALA A 423 -18.54 -1.92 -6.19
N PHE A 424 -17.45 -1.19 -6.14
CA PHE A 424 -17.42 0.24 -6.36
C PHE A 424 -16.85 0.54 -7.75
N LYS A 425 -17.69 1.09 -8.61
CA LYS A 425 -17.35 1.41 -9.98
C LYS A 425 -16.47 2.68 -10.03
N GLU A 426 -15.53 2.74 -10.96
CA GLU A 426 -14.55 3.83 -11.02
C GLU A 426 -15.17 5.22 -11.25
N ASP A 427 -16.43 5.30 -11.67
CA ASP A 427 -17.19 6.53 -11.87
C ASP A 427 -18.08 6.94 -10.67
N GLY A 428 -17.94 6.26 -9.53
CA GLY A 428 -18.60 6.64 -8.29
C GLY A 428 -19.93 5.97 -7.99
N GLU A 429 -20.33 4.92 -8.74
CA GLU A 429 -21.49 4.08 -8.40
C GLU A 429 -21.09 2.89 -7.52
N LEU A 430 -21.82 2.64 -6.46
CA LEU A 430 -21.66 1.48 -5.58
C LEU A 430 -22.76 0.47 -5.87
N TYR A 431 -22.37 -0.77 -6.13
CA TYR A 431 -23.23 -1.92 -6.37
C TYR A 431 -23.17 -2.88 -5.20
N VAL A 432 -24.30 -3.44 -4.83
CA VAL A 432 -24.41 -4.47 -3.78
C VAL A 432 -25.05 -5.72 -4.39
N TYR A 433 -24.31 -6.82 -4.35
CA TYR A 433 -24.77 -8.11 -4.83
C TYR A 433 -24.92 -9.10 -3.69
N GLN A 434 -25.95 -9.92 -3.75
CA GLN A 434 -26.06 -11.15 -2.96
C GLN A 434 -25.18 -12.21 -3.61
N LEU A 435 -24.29 -12.82 -2.86
CA LEU A 435 -23.42 -13.91 -3.32
C LEU A 435 -24.12 -15.26 -3.17
N HIS A 436 -23.98 -16.08 -4.20
CA HIS A 436 -24.35 -17.49 -4.22
C HIS A 436 -23.15 -18.29 -4.77
N PRO A 437 -23.08 -19.62 -4.59
CA PRO A 437 -21.91 -20.43 -5.01
C PRO A 437 -21.53 -20.32 -6.48
N SER A 438 -22.45 -19.98 -7.38
CA SER A 438 -22.21 -19.89 -8.82
C SER A 438 -22.88 -18.69 -9.50
N SER A 439 -23.38 -17.73 -8.72
CA SER A 439 -24.06 -16.54 -9.27
C SER A 439 -24.04 -15.38 -8.29
N MET A 440 -24.33 -14.19 -8.80
CA MET A 440 -24.57 -12.99 -7.98
C MET A 440 -25.89 -12.37 -8.40
N ILE A 441 -26.68 -11.92 -7.43
CA ILE A 441 -27.93 -11.22 -7.67
C ILE A 441 -27.78 -9.78 -7.23
N LEU A 442 -27.98 -8.82 -8.14
CA LEU A 442 -27.94 -7.40 -7.82
C LEU A 442 -29.10 -7.07 -6.87
N LEU A 443 -28.77 -6.56 -5.69
CA LEU A 443 -29.71 -6.10 -4.68
C LEU A 443 -29.97 -4.61 -4.79
N HIS A 444 -28.89 -3.82 -5.02
CA HIS A 444 -28.95 -2.37 -5.01
C HIS A 444 -27.81 -1.75 -5.80
N LYS A 445 -28.03 -0.57 -6.34
CA LYS A 445 -27.00 0.30 -6.87
C LYS A 445 -27.31 1.76 -6.58
N GLN A 446 -26.31 2.52 -6.23
CA GLN A 446 -26.45 3.93 -5.90
C GLN A 446 -25.18 4.71 -6.30
N ARG A 447 -25.38 5.90 -6.86
CA ARG A 447 -24.26 6.85 -7.01
C ARG A 447 -23.93 7.44 -5.64
N VAL A 448 -22.68 7.23 -5.22
CA VAL A 448 -22.19 7.65 -3.90
C VAL A 448 -21.11 8.73 -3.98
N MET A 449 -20.45 8.87 -5.14
CA MET A 449 -19.57 10.00 -5.48
C MET A 449 -20.15 10.73 -6.68
N GLU A 450 -20.32 12.03 -6.58
CA GLU A 450 -20.93 12.82 -7.65
C GLU A 450 -20.01 12.91 -8.87
N GLU A 451 -18.75 13.27 -8.67
CA GLU A 451 -17.78 13.37 -9.75
C GLU A 451 -17.16 12.02 -10.11
N GLY A 452 -16.93 11.15 -9.11
CA GLY A 452 -16.51 9.77 -9.26
C GLY A 452 -15.32 9.58 -10.20
N VAL A 453 -14.24 10.32 -9.98
CA VAL A 453 -13.05 10.24 -10.85
C VAL A 453 -12.07 9.24 -10.28
N ASP A 454 -11.72 8.20 -11.06
CA ASP A 454 -10.67 7.24 -10.72
C ASP A 454 -10.85 6.62 -9.31
N ALA A 455 -12.06 6.12 -9.02
CA ALA A 455 -12.38 5.49 -7.74
C ALA A 455 -11.73 4.10 -7.62
N TRP A 456 -10.39 4.06 -7.55
CA TRP A 456 -9.59 2.84 -7.56
C TRP A 456 -9.10 2.42 -6.17
N GLY A 457 -9.16 3.32 -5.19
CA GLY A 457 -8.71 3.04 -3.82
C GLY A 457 -9.55 1.95 -3.17
N PRO A 458 -8.94 0.88 -2.60
CA PRO A 458 -9.69 -0.14 -1.88
C PRO A 458 -10.61 0.43 -0.79
N MET A 459 -11.71 -0.26 -0.53
CA MET A 459 -12.67 0.10 0.51
C MET A 459 -12.27 -0.51 1.86
N ALA A 460 -12.81 0.04 2.97
CA ALA A 460 -12.70 -0.51 4.30
C ALA A 460 -14.06 -0.48 5.01
N TYR A 461 -14.32 -1.46 5.86
CA TYR A 461 -15.58 -1.57 6.58
C TYR A 461 -15.39 -1.99 8.03
N ALA A 462 -16.00 -1.26 8.96
CA ALA A 462 -16.11 -1.64 10.36
C ALA A 462 -17.31 -0.95 11.03
N ASP A 463 -17.93 -1.61 12.00
CA ASP A 463 -19.03 -1.06 12.84
C ASP A 463 -20.17 -0.42 12.04
N GLY A 464 -20.54 -0.99 10.90
CA GLY A 464 -21.58 -0.44 10.02
C GLY A 464 -21.15 0.76 9.18
N MET A 465 -19.88 1.12 9.21
CA MET A 465 -19.31 2.23 8.43
C MET A 465 -18.47 1.70 7.26
N LEU A 466 -18.88 2.01 6.04
CA LEU A 466 -18.14 1.74 4.80
C LEU A 466 -17.38 2.99 4.38
N LEU A 467 -16.07 2.88 4.29
CA LEU A 467 -15.19 3.91 3.76
C LEU A 467 -14.83 3.62 2.30
N LEU A 468 -14.98 4.60 1.46
CA LEU A 468 -14.62 4.55 0.05
C LEU A 468 -14.03 5.88 -0.39
N ARG A 469 -13.28 5.88 -1.49
CA ARG A 469 -12.71 7.11 -2.04
C ARG A 469 -12.68 7.08 -3.56
N ASP A 470 -12.82 8.27 -4.14
CA ASP A 470 -12.32 8.56 -5.48
C ASP A 470 -10.91 9.17 -5.41
N SER A 471 -10.44 9.78 -6.48
CA SER A 471 -9.09 10.37 -6.55
C SER A 471 -8.84 11.47 -5.51
N LYS A 472 -9.88 12.20 -5.07
CA LYS A 472 -9.74 13.41 -4.23
C LYS A 472 -10.65 13.47 -3.01
N THR A 473 -11.54 12.50 -2.84
CA THR A 473 -12.53 12.53 -1.76
C THR A 473 -12.62 11.19 -1.05
N ILE A 474 -12.60 11.20 0.26
CA ILE A 474 -12.97 10.05 1.10
C ILE A 474 -14.36 10.28 1.64
N LYS A 475 -15.22 9.28 1.53
CA LYS A 475 -16.58 9.31 2.02
C LYS A 475 -16.86 8.15 2.97
N CYS A 476 -17.59 8.42 4.04
CA CYS A 476 -18.08 7.40 4.96
C CYS A 476 -19.59 7.23 4.76
N LEU A 477 -19.99 6.00 4.48
CA LEU A 477 -21.39 5.62 4.42
C LEU A 477 -21.72 4.76 5.63
N LYS A 478 -22.82 5.07 6.32
CA LYS A 478 -23.43 4.14 7.26
C LYS A 478 -24.24 3.12 6.47
N ILE A 479 -23.89 1.85 6.65
CA ILE A 479 -24.68 0.73 6.13
C ILE A 479 -25.50 0.21 7.32
N ALA A 480 -26.81 0.06 7.15
CA ALA A 480 -27.65 -0.42 8.24
C ALA A 480 -27.18 -1.80 8.71
N THR A 481 -26.84 -1.86 9.98
CA THR A 481 -26.64 -3.12 10.70
C THR A 481 -27.91 -3.41 11.48
N ASN A 482 -28.33 -4.66 11.54
CA ASN A 482 -29.43 -5.00 12.46
C ASN A 482 -28.95 -4.80 13.90
N ASN A 483 -29.64 -3.93 14.62
CA ASN A 483 -29.70 -3.99 16.07
C ASN A 483 -30.65 -5.11 16.49
#